data_bac1d4f20a510f7c2cf368817b810386
#
_entry.id   bac1d4f20a510f7c2cf368817b810386
#
_cell.length_a   1.000
_cell.length_b   1.000
_cell.length_c   1.000
_cell.angle_alpha   90.00
_cell.angle_beta   90.00
_cell.angle_gamma   90.00
#
_symmetry.space_group_name_H-M   'P 1'
#
loop_
_entity.id
_entity.type
_entity.pdbx_description
1 polymer ?
#
loop_
_entity_poly.entity_id
_entity_poly.type
_entity_poly.pdbx_seq_one_letter_code
_entity_poly.pdbx_strand_id
1 'polypeptide(L)'
;MQATWMRTLARVLLLSAAIGITTGVSAQSAEPHQAILMYKGVDRDKRLLEKARQEGTVSVYTSLAPTEAKPIVEAFEAKYGIKVEMWRGQSEGVVQRVLSEARGKRHAVDVIETNGPEMESLAREQVLSEFHSPYFADLPADVIPKHRQWIPDRLNFYVVAYNTRKVRREDIPTTYEGFLDPKWKGRISLEANDSEWMGGVINTWGQARGMDFFRRLSELKPELRKGHILLMQLVASGEADVALGAYYANAASTKQRGGPVDWVPVEPVIARPQGIGIARNAPRPHAALLFTDFMLSPQAQGMLASMGRGPASKAVKSDTTALKYVMSQPSVILDEADKWLQLWEKLFMGK
;
A
#
# COMPACT_ATOMS: atom_id res chain seq x y z
N MET A 1 -57.80 54.94 32.39
CA MET A 1 -58.69 55.62 31.43
C MET A 1 -58.79 54.70 30.27
N GLN A 2 -59.86 53.90 30.15
CA GLN A 2 -61.00 54.10 29.28
C GLN A 2 -60.58 54.08 27.80
N ALA A 3 -61.11 53.34 26.88
CA ALA A 3 -62.30 52.47 26.80
C ALA A 3 -62.30 51.83 25.39
N THR A 4 -62.59 50.58 25.31
CA THR A 4 -63.67 50.00 24.53
C THR A 4 -64.02 50.64 23.17
N TRP A 5 -64.11 49.82 22.07
CA TRP A 5 -65.36 49.58 21.34
C TRP A 5 -65.23 48.40 20.36
N MET A 6 -66.19 47.52 20.51
CA MET A 6 -66.50 46.34 19.71
C MET A 6 -67.18 46.70 18.38
N ARG A 7 -67.17 45.77 17.41
CA ARG A 7 -68.24 45.24 16.58
C ARG A 7 -67.73 44.87 15.18
N THR A 8 -67.75 43.65 14.79
CA THR A 8 -68.75 42.66 14.32
C THR A 8 -68.95 42.61 12.81
N LEU A 9 -68.97 41.38 12.24
CA LEU A 9 -69.53 40.89 10.93
C LEU A 9 -68.48 40.92 9.77
N ALA A 10 -68.35 39.94 8.88
CA ALA A 10 -69.24 38.83 8.50
C ALA A 10 -68.43 37.73 7.80
N ARG A 11 -68.95 36.54 7.80
CA ARG A 11 -68.59 35.32 7.11
C ARG A 11 -68.46 35.46 5.60
N VAL A 12 -67.36 34.91 4.98
CA VAL A 12 -67.49 34.22 3.67
C VAL A 12 -66.59 33.01 3.72
N LEU A 13 -67.18 31.82 3.73
CA LEU A 13 -66.52 30.53 3.46
C LEU A 13 -66.30 30.45 1.95
N LEU A 14 -65.03 30.30 1.58
CA LEU A 14 -64.60 29.77 0.28
C LEU A 14 -63.76 28.53 0.52
N LEU A 15 -64.41 27.35 0.33
CA LEU A 15 -63.75 26.08 0.19
C LEU A 15 -62.89 26.10 -1.13
N SER A 16 -61.60 26.20 -1.04
CA SER A 16 -60.68 25.86 -2.12
C SER A 16 -60.08 24.53 -1.80
N ALA A 17 -60.58 23.46 -2.42
CA ALA A 17 -59.96 22.14 -2.41
C ALA A 17 -58.65 22.21 -3.21
N ALA A 18 -57.53 22.40 -2.51
CA ALA A 18 -56.20 22.22 -3.10
C ALA A 18 -55.88 20.72 -3.10
N ILE A 19 -56.02 20.10 -4.25
CA ILE A 19 -55.46 18.76 -4.51
C ILE A 19 -53.95 18.87 -4.46
N GLY A 20 -53.34 18.60 -3.31
CA GLY A 20 -51.92 18.45 -3.14
C GLY A 20 -51.46 17.14 -3.79
N ILE A 21 -50.95 17.22 -5.02
CA ILE A 21 -50.17 16.13 -5.61
C ILE A 21 -48.85 16.08 -4.82
N THR A 22 -48.82 15.28 -3.77
CA THR A 22 -47.59 14.88 -3.14
C THR A 22 -46.88 13.93 -4.11
N THR A 23 -46.03 14.46 -4.97
CA THR A 23 -44.97 13.65 -5.60
C THR A 23 -44.10 13.11 -4.49
N GLY A 24 -44.40 11.89 -4.06
CA GLY A 24 -43.51 11.13 -3.18
C GLY A 24 -42.19 10.92 -3.88
N VAL A 25 -41.26 11.80 -3.64
CA VAL A 25 -39.86 11.48 -3.89
C VAL A 25 -39.54 10.35 -2.91
N SER A 26 -39.62 9.10 -3.38
CA SER A 26 -39.04 7.96 -2.67
C SER A 26 -37.59 8.30 -2.46
N ALA A 27 -37.24 8.73 -1.26
CA ALA A 27 -35.88 8.75 -0.81
C ALA A 27 -35.43 7.29 -0.86
N GLN A 28 -34.76 6.90 -1.95
CA GLN A 28 -34.11 5.62 -2.07
C GLN A 28 -33.11 5.57 -0.92
N SER A 29 -33.36 4.77 0.10
CA SER A 29 -32.47 4.61 1.22
C SER A 29 -31.10 4.24 0.65
N ALA A 30 -30.07 5.01 1.01
CA ALA A 30 -28.71 4.75 0.54
C ALA A 30 -28.34 3.28 0.85
N GLU A 31 -27.90 2.58 -0.16
CA GLU A 31 -27.51 1.17 -0.01
C GLU A 31 -26.37 1.08 1.04
N PRO A 32 -26.47 0.15 2.02
CA PRO A 32 -25.40 0.00 3.00
C PRO A 32 -24.05 -0.27 2.31
N HIS A 33 -22.97 0.40 2.72
CA HIS A 33 -21.64 0.24 2.14
C HIS A 33 -21.24 -1.22 1.98
N GLN A 34 -21.49 -2.05 2.98
CA GLN A 34 -21.16 -3.47 2.95
C GLN A 34 -21.89 -4.23 1.83
N ALA A 35 -23.12 -3.86 1.53
CA ALA A 35 -23.88 -4.48 0.43
C ALA A 35 -23.25 -4.15 -0.93
N ILE A 36 -22.73 -2.92 -1.09
CA ILE A 36 -22.00 -2.50 -2.29
C ILE A 36 -20.68 -3.25 -2.41
N LEU A 37 -19.86 -3.22 -1.35
CA LEU A 37 -18.50 -3.74 -1.37
C LEU A 37 -18.44 -5.27 -1.49
N MET A 38 -19.46 -5.99 -1.04
CA MET A 38 -19.52 -7.45 -1.08
C MET A 38 -20.41 -8.01 -2.20
N TYR A 39 -20.96 -7.16 -3.08
CA TYR A 39 -21.83 -7.61 -4.14
C TYR A 39 -21.11 -8.49 -5.17
N LYS A 40 -21.72 -9.63 -5.53
CA LYS A 40 -21.16 -10.66 -6.43
C LYS A 40 -22.13 -11.07 -7.56
N GLY A 41 -23.20 -10.30 -7.76
CA GLY A 41 -24.17 -10.58 -8.81
C GLY A 41 -23.58 -10.53 -10.22
N VAL A 42 -24.24 -11.15 -11.18
CA VAL A 42 -23.77 -11.22 -12.57
C VAL A 42 -23.69 -9.85 -13.27
N ASP A 43 -24.40 -8.87 -12.76
CA ASP A 43 -24.43 -7.47 -13.23
C ASP A 43 -23.46 -6.56 -12.46
N ARG A 44 -22.61 -7.12 -11.58
CA ARG A 44 -21.72 -6.37 -10.69
C ARG A 44 -20.92 -5.28 -11.42
N ASP A 45 -20.22 -5.66 -12.46
CA ASP A 45 -19.30 -4.73 -13.13
C ASP A 45 -20.03 -3.59 -13.83
N LYS A 46 -21.18 -3.90 -14.46
CA LYS A 46 -22.04 -2.89 -15.08
C LYS A 46 -22.58 -1.92 -14.03
N ARG A 47 -23.18 -2.47 -12.95
CA ARG A 47 -23.74 -1.68 -11.85
C ARG A 47 -22.66 -0.84 -11.16
N LEU A 48 -21.49 -1.42 -10.90
CA LEU A 48 -20.38 -0.73 -10.29
C LEU A 48 -19.93 0.48 -11.12
N LEU A 49 -19.73 0.28 -12.44
CA LEU A 49 -19.32 1.35 -13.34
C LEU A 49 -20.36 2.47 -13.44
N GLU A 50 -21.63 2.11 -13.59
CA GLU A 50 -22.72 3.10 -13.68
C GLU A 50 -22.80 3.97 -12.42
N LYS A 51 -22.73 3.35 -11.24
CA LYS A 51 -22.81 4.05 -9.96
C LYS A 51 -21.53 4.87 -9.67
N ALA A 52 -20.36 4.32 -9.93
CA ALA A 52 -19.10 5.03 -9.78
C ALA A 52 -19.02 6.29 -10.67
N ARG A 53 -19.57 6.24 -11.90
CA ARG A 53 -19.68 7.42 -12.78
C ARG A 53 -20.63 8.47 -12.22
N GLN A 54 -21.69 8.08 -11.51
CA GLN A 54 -22.58 9.02 -10.82
C GLN A 54 -21.86 9.70 -9.64
N GLU A 55 -20.97 8.98 -8.95
CA GLU A 55 -20.11 9.54 -7.90
C GLU A 55 -19.05 10.49 -8.47
N GLY A 56 -18.56 10.27 -9.69
CA GLY A 56 -17.76 11.16 -10.52
C GLY A 56 -16.31 11.29 -10.14
N THR A 57 -15.96 11.07 -8.87
CA THR A 57 -14.57 11.17 -8.36
C THR A 57 -14.26 10.03 -7.40
N VAL A 58 -12.96 9.81 -7.13
CA VAL A 58 -12.46 8.95 -6.05
C VAL A 58 -11.29 9.62 -5.36
N SER A 59 -11.31 9.69 -4.03
CA SER A 59 -10.21 10.24 -3.22
C SER A 59 -9.29 9.11 -2.75
N VAL A 60 -8.00 9.22 -3.08
CA VAL A 60 -6.99 8.19 -2.79
C VAL A 60 -5.87 8.78 -1.94
N TYR A 61 -5.63 8.19 -0.77
CA TYR A 61 -4.44 8.48 0.04
C TYR A 61 -3.41 7.38 -0.18
N THR A 62 -2.19 7.76 -0.59
CA THR A 62 -1.18 6.78 -1.01
C THR A 62 0.22 7.14 -0.55
N SER A 63 1.05 6.11 -0.38
CA SER A 63 2.50 6.23 -0.26
C SER A 63 3.25 5.95 -1.57
N LEU A 64 2.55 5.60 -2.65
CA LEU A 64 3.13 5.34 -3.97
C LEU A 64 3.90 6.56 -4.49
N ALA A 65 5.03 6.32 -5.14
CA ALA A 65 5.81 7.42 -5.70
C ALA A 65 5.02 8.15 -6.82
N PRO A 66 5.13 9.48 -6.93
CA PRO A 66 4.39 10.24 -7.94
C PRO A 66 4.63 9.77 -9.37
N THR A 67 5.85 9.30 -9.67
CA THR A 67 6.23 8.77 -11.00
C THR A 67 5.53 7.45 -11.34
N GLU A 68 5.06 6.73 -10.34
CA GLU A 68 4.32 5.47 -10.48
C GLU A 68 2.81 5.71 -10.44
N ALA A 69 2.38 6.59 -9.53
CA ALA A 69 0.97 6.93 -9.36
C ALA A 69 0.37 7.61 -10.59
N LYS A 70 1.10 8.55 -11.19
CA LYS A 70 0.60 9.35 -12.33
C LYS A 70 0.12 8.49 -13.50
N PRO A 71 0.92 7.57 -14.08
CA PRO A 71 0.45 6.75 -15.21
C PRO A 71 -0.73 5.85 -14.84
N ILE A 72 -0.80 5.35 -13.61
CA ILE A 72 -1.91 4.53 -13.12
C ILE A 72 -3.20 5.36 -13.06
N VAL A 73 -3.13 6.57 -12.50
CA VAL A 73 -4.25 7.51 -12.44
C VAL A 73 -4.75 7.87 -13.83
N GLU A 74 -3.85 8.24 -14.72
CA GLU A 74 -4.19 8.59 -16.11
C GLU A 74 -4.89 7.41 -16.83
N ALA A 75 -4.41 6.19 -16.63
CA ALA A 75 -5.02 5.00 -17.23
C ALA A 75 -6.42 4.71 -16.65
N PHE A 76 -6.62 4.90 -15.34
CA PHE A 76 -7.93 4.76 -14.70
C PHE A 76 -8.92 5.82 -15.20
N GLU A 77 -8.52 7.10 -15.19
CA GLU A 77 -9.34 8.22 -15.64
C GLU A 77 -9.73 8.07 -17.12
N ALA A 78 -8.78 7.69 -17.97
CA ALA A 78 -9.04 7.46 -19.40
C ALA A 78 -10.02 6.30 -19.64
N LYS A 79 -9.92 5.24 -18.85
CA LYS A 79 -10.76 4.04 -19.01
C LYS A 79 -12.18 4.25 -18.52
N TYR A 80 -12.36 4.93 -17.40
CA TYR A 80 -13.64 4.96 -16.70
C TYR A 80 -14.33 6.33 -16.70
N GLY A 81 -13.59 7.40 -17.00
CA GLY A 81 -14.11 8.77 -17.00
C GLY A 81 -14.37 9.32 -15.58
N ILE A 82 -13.70 8.77 -14.58
CA ILE A 82 -13.85 9.13 -13.16
C ILE A 82 -12.56 9.80 -12.71
N LYS A 83 -12.64 10.95 -12.06
CA LYS A 83 -11.48 11.71 -11.58
C LYS A 83 -10.87 11.10 -10.34
N VAL A 84 -9.54 11.08 -10.26
CA VAL A 84 -8.80 10.64 -9.07
C VAL A 84 -8.23 11.84 -8.34
N GLU A 85 -8.72 12.09 -7.12
CA GLU A 85 -8.19 13.09 -6.20
C GLU A 85 -7.16 12.42 -5.30
N MET A 86 -5.88 12.57 -5.64
CA MET A 86 -4.81 11.88 -4.94
C MET A 86 -4.08 12.78 -3.96
N TRP A 87 -3.97 12.33 -2.71
CA TRP A 87 -3.03 12.87 -1.74
C TRP A 87 -1.93 11.85 -1.44
N ARG A 88 -0.68 12.30 -1.49
CA ARG A 88 0.50 11.47 -1.25
C ARG A 88 1.22 11.88 0.03
N GLY A 89 1.52 10.90 0.91
CA GLY A 89 2.35 11.04 2.10
C GLY A 89 3.39 9.94 2.24
N GLN A 90 4.22 10.02 3.27
CA GLN A 90 4.94 8.84 3.76
C GLN A 90 3.94 7.91 4.45
N SER A 91 4.27 6.63 4.59
CA SER A 91 3.34 5.62 5.10
C SER A 91 2.76 5.97 6.47
N GLU A 92 3.59 6.41 7.41
CA GLU A 92 3.16 6.85 8.73
C GLU A 92 2.25 8.09 8.64
N GLY A 93 2.56 9.01 7.72
CA GLY A 93 1.74 10.20 7.47
C GLY A 93 0.37 9.85 6.90
N VAL A 94 0.27 8.80 6.07
CA VAL A 94 -1.01 8.27 5.57
C VAL A 94 -1.84 7.76 6.75
N VAL A 95 -1.27 6.92 7.62
CA VAL A 95 -1.95 6.40 8.82
C VAL A 95 -2.42 7.53 9.72
N GLN A 96 -1.53 8.45 10.07
CA GLN A 96 -1.85 9.59 10.96
C GLN A 96 -2.99 10.43 10.41
N ARG A 97 -2.99 10.71 9.11
CA ARG A 97 -4.05 11.49 8.47
C ARG A 97 -5.39 10.76 8.51
N VAL A 98 -5.42 9.49 8.10
CA VAL A 98 -6.65 8.67 8.12
C VAL A 98 -7.24 8.59 9.52
N LEU A 99 -6.41 8.29 10.54
CA LEU A 99 -6.87 8.19 11.92
C LEU A 99 -7.33 9.54 12.49
N SER A 100 -6.63 10.63 12.18
CA SER A 100 -7.04 11.98 12.59
C SER A 100 -8.39 12.39 11.99
N GLU A 101 -8.58 12.13 10.71
CA GLU A 101 -9.84 12.40 10.02
C GLU A 101 -10.99 11.52 10.55
N ALA A 102 -10.74 10.24 10.81
CA ALA A 102 -11.72 9.32 11.37
C ALA A 102 -12.16 9.75 12.79
N ARG A 103 -11.21 10.12 13.67
CA ARG A 103 -11.51 10.67 15.00
C ARG A 103 -12.30 11.97 14.93
N GLY A 104 -12.00 12.82 13.95
CA GLY A 104 -12.73 14.07 13.67
C GLY A 104 -14.06 13.85 12.94
N LYS A 105 -14.48 12.60 12.68
CA LYS A 105 -15.68 12.23 11.88
C LYS A 105 -15.69 12.88 10.49
N ARG A 106 -14.51 13.15 9.94
CA ARG A 106 -14.33 13.63 8.56
C ARG A 106 -14.05 12.44 7.66
N HIS A 107 -14.97 12.15 6.80
CA HIS A 107 -14.86 11.03 5.84
C HIS A 107 -14.49 11.60 4.47
N ALA A 108 -13.22 11.92 4.27
CA ALA A 108 -12.73 12.56 3.05
C ALA A 108 -12.12 11.57 2.05
N VAL A 109 -11.56 10.47 2.56
CA VAL A 109 -10.87 9.46 1.75
C VAL A 109 -11.77 8.29 1.41
N ASP A 110 -11.63 7.78 0.19
CA ASP A 110 -12.31 6.58 -0.28
C ASP A 110 -11.40 5.35 -0.25
N VAL A 111 -10.16 5.51 -0.75
CA VAL A 111 -9.19 4.42 -0.89
C VAL A 111 -7.89 4.79 -0.20
N ILE A 112 -7.34 3.86 0.56
CA ILE A 112 -6.04 3.97 1.20
C ILE A 112 -5.10 2.93 0.60
N GLU A 113 -3.91 3.36 0.22
CA GLU A 113 -2.85 2.50 -0.30
C GLU A 113 -1.52 2.85 0.39
N THR A 114 -0.93 1.86 1.11
CA THR A 114 0.35 2.03 1.79
C THR A 114 0.99 0.68 2.12
N ASN A 115 2.05 0.66 2.96
CA ASN A 115 2.71 -0.59 3.34
C ASN A 115 1.80 -1.51 4.17
N GLY A 116 2.09 -2.80 4.14
CA GLY A 116 1.29 -3.82 4.83
C GLY A 116 1.11 -3.61 6.33
N PRO A 117 2.17 -3.34 7.13
CA PRO A 117 2.01 -3.07 8.55
C PRO A 117 1.11 -1.87 8.86
N GLU A 118 1.22 -0.79 8.08
CA GLU A 118 0.38 0.39 8.23
C GLU A 118 -1.08 0.08 7.83
N MET A 119 -1.30 -0.72 6.78
CA MET A 119 -2.65 -1.19 6.44
C MET A 119 -3.24 -2.08 7.52
N GLU A 120 -2.44 -2.95 8.12
CA GLU A 120 -2.85 -3.78 9.25
C GLU A 120 -3.21 -2.94 10.48
N SER A 121 -2.43 -1.88 10.76
CA SER A 121 -2.75 -0.92 11.83
C SER A 121 -4.11 -0.26 11.58
N LEU A 122 -4.38 0.20 10.36
CA LEU A 122 -5.68 0.80 9.99
C LEU A 122 -6.83 -0.20 10.10
N ALA A 123 -6.60 -1.48 9.77
CA ALA A 123 -7.60 -2.53 9.93
C ALA A 123 -7.94 -2.77 11.42
N ARG A 124 -6.93 -2.81 12.30
CA ARG A 124 -7.12 -2.94 13.76
C ARG A 124 -7.87 -1.76 14.37
N GLU A 125 -7.62 -0.56 13.86
CA GLU A 125 -8.37 0.67 14.22
C GLU A 125 -9.79 0.72 13.61
N GLN A 126 -10.18 -0.32 12.87
CA GLN A 126 -11.51 -0.48 12.28
C GLN A 126 -11.92 0.67 11.34
N VAL A 127 -10.97 1.29 10.66
CA VAL A 127 -11.22 2.38 9.69
C VAL A 127 -11.30 1.90 8.25
N LEU A 128 -11.10 0.59 8.01
CA LEU A 128 -11.24 -0.06 6.71
C LEU A 128 -12.48 -0.95 6.67
N SER A 129 -12.97 -1.23 5.47
CA SER A 129 -14.07 -2.16 5.19
C SER A 129 -13.57 -3.45 4.55
N GLU A 130 -14.21 -4.57 4.89
CA GLU A 130 -14.10 -5.78 4.07
C GLU A 130 -14.72 -5.53 2.70
N PHE A 131 -14.08 -6.03 1.63
CA PHE A 131 -14.60 -5.94 0.27
C PHE A 131 -14.31 -7.21 -0.53
N HIS A 132 -14.97 -7.32 -1.67
CA HIS A 132 -14.75 -8.40 -2.62
C HIS A 132 -14.32 -7.86 -3.98
N SER A 133 -13.31 -8.48 -4.57
CA SER A 133 -12.88 -8.25 -5.95
C SER A 133 -12.80 -9.59 -6.71
N PRO A 134 -13.22 -9.65 -7.97
CA PRO A 134 -13.03 -10.85 -8.80
C PRO A 134 -11.54 -11.20 -8.98
N TYR A 135 -10.65 -10.20 -8.87
CA TYR A 135 -9.20 -10.37 -9.00
C TYR A 135 -8.53 -11.04 -7.79
N PHE A 136 -9.26 -11.32 -6.72
CA PHE A 136 -8.70 -12.12 -5.61
C PHE A 136 -8.30 -13.53 -6.05
N ALA A 137 -8.92 -14.08 -7.09
CA ALA A 137 -8.56 -15.35 -7.68
C ALA A 137 -7.12 -15.37 -8.28
N ASP A 138 -6.64 -14.20 -8.69
CA ASP A 138 -5.32 -14.03 -9.27
C ASP A 138 -4.20 -13.81 -8.23
N LEU A 139 -4.56 -13.68 -6.95
CA LEU A 139 -3.58 -13.52 -5.87
C LEU A 139 -3.20 -14.88 -5.28
N PRO A 140 -1.97 -15.05 -4.74
CA PRO A 140 -1.67 -16.17 -3.88
C PRO A 140 -2.58 -16.16 -2.65
N ALA A 141 -3.10 -17.32 -2.24
CA ALA A 141 -4.08 -17.41 -1.16
C ALA A 141 -3.49 -16.99 0.21
N ASP A 142 -2.21 -17.22 0.41
CA ASP A 142 -1.46 -16.93 1.63
C ASP A 142 -1.12 -15.46 1.83
N VAL A 143 -1.26 -14.62 0.78
CA VAL A 143 -1.02 -13.18 0.90
C VAL A 143 -2.27 -12.39 1.27
N ILE A 144 -3.46 -12.99 1.17
CA ILE A 144 -4.74 -12.33 1.46
C ILE A 144 -5.00 -12.37 2.96
N PRO A 145 -5.07 -11.22 3.68
CA PRO A 145 -5.43 -11.20 5.08
C PRO A 145 -6.81 -11.82 5.32
N LYS A 146 -6.96 -12.59 6.40
CA LYS A 146 -8.23 -13.27 6.72
C LYS A 146 -9.42 -12.31 6.85
N HIS A 147 -9.18 -11.12 7.36
CA HIS A 147 -10.21 -10.08 7.53
C HIS A 147 -10.57 -9.35 6.23
N ARG A 148 -9.81 -9.48 5.14
CA ARG A 148 -10.07 -8.88 3.81
C ARG A 148 -10.38 -7.38 3.81
N GLN A 149 -9.90 -6.63 4.81
CA GLN A 149 -10.11 -5.19 4.88
C GLN A 149 -9.08 -4.43 4.06
N TRP A 150 -7.98 -5.08 3.73
CA TRP A 150 -6.99 -4.63 2.76
C TRP A 150 -6.41 -5.84 2.02
N ILE A 151 -5.89 -5.62 0.83
CA ILE A 151 -5.36 -6.68 -0.04
C ILE A 151 -4.02 -6.21 -0.58
N PRO A 152 -3.00 -7.06 -0.70
CA PRO A 152 -1.76 -6.71 -1.38
C PRO A 152 -2.03 -6.32 -2.83
N ASP A 153 -1.57 -5.14 -3.22
CA ASP A 153 -1.59 -4.67 -4.61
C ASP A 153 -0.23 -4.81 -5.29
N ARG A 154 0.84 -4.88 -4.51
CA ARG A 154 2.21 -5.16 -4.98
C ARG A 154 3.09 -5.69 -3.86
N LEU A 155 4.25 -6.24 -4.27
CA LEU A 155 5.25 -6.78 -3.37
C LEU A 155 6.57 -6.02 -3.54
N ASN A 156 7.21 -5.68 -2.45
CA ASN A 156 8.62 -5.30 -2.42
C ASN A 156 9.46 -6.50 -1.98
N PHE A 157 10.57 -6.72 -2.67
CA PHE A 157 11.51 -7.79 -2.33
C PHE A 157 12.81 -7.18 -1.82
N TYR A 158 13.32 -7.73 -0.73
CA TYR A 158 14.65 -7.42 -0.25
C TYR A 158 15.65 -8.29 -1.00
N VAL A 159 16.56 -7.62 -1.70
CA VAL A 159 17.59 -8.23 -2.53
C VAL A 159 18.97 -7.71 -2.16
N VAL A 160 20.01 -8.26 -2.74
CA VAL A 160 21.35 -7.67 -2.72
C VAL A 160 21.54 -6.89 -4.01
N ALA A 161 21.76 -5.58 -3.90
CA ALA A 161 22.11 -4.73 -5.03
C ALA A 161 23.61 -4.39 -5.00
N TYR A 162 24.25 -4.22 -6.16
CA TYR A 162 25.67 -3.93 -6.25
C TYR A 162 26.02 -3.05 -7.45
N ASN A 163 27.13 -2.32 -7.35
CA ASN A 163 27.68 -1.54 -8.44
C ASN A 163 28.48 -2.43 -9.40
N THR A 164 28.03 -2.54 -10.64
CA THR A 164 28.61 -3.43 -11.66
C THR A 164 30.00 -3.02 -12.14
N ARG A 165 30.45 -1.78 -11.85
CA ARG A 165 31.81 -1.29 -12.15
C ARG A 165 32.81 -1.62 -11.03
N LYS A 166 32.31 -1.91 -9.82
CA LYS A 166 33.12 -2.16 -8.64
C LYS A 166 33.14 -3.62 -8.21
N VAL A 167 32.08 -4.35 -8.50
CA VAL A 167 31.91 -5.74 -8.07
C VAL A 167 31.41 -6.55 -9.27
N ARG A 168 32.12 -7.62 -9.60
CA ARG A 168 31.69 -8.55 -10.65
C ARG A 168 30.62 -9.47 -10.12
N ARG A 169 29.73 -9.91 -11.02
CA ARG A 169 28.60 -10.79 -10.65
C ARG A 169 29.05 -12.09 -9.96
N GLU A 170 30.14 -12.65 -10.42
CA GLU A 170 30.74 -13.89 -9.89
C GLU A 170 31.36 -13.73 -8.50
N ASP A 171 31.69 -12.51 -8.08
CA ASP A 171 32.23 -12.22 -6.75
C ASP A 171 31.17 -12.07 -5.68
N ILE A 172 29.89 -11.90 -6.09
CA ILE A 172 28.74 -11.78 -5.18
C ILE A 172 28.43 -13.15 -4.55
N PRO A 173 28.44 -13.25 -3.23
CA PRO A 173 28.07 -14.47 -2.52
C PRO A 173 26.65 -14.93 -2.84
N THR A 174 26.43 -16.24 -2.86
CA THR A 174 25.12 -16.86 -3.07
C THR A 174 24.31 -17.01 -1.76
N THR A 175 24.95 -16.77 -0.62
CA THR A 175 24.33 -16.79 0.72
C THR A 175 24.65 -15.53 1.50
N TYR A 176 23.82 -15.16 2.45
CA TYR A 176 24.09 -14.00 3.31
C TYR A 176 25.36 -14.19 4.13
N GLU A 177 25.64 -15.41 4.62
CA GLU A 177 26.87 -15.69 5.38
C GLU A 177 28.14 -15.46 4.57
N GLY A 178 28.09 -15.58 3.24
CA GLY A 178 29.23 -15.26 2.38
C GLY A 178 29.66 -13.78 2.43
N PHE A 179 28.75 -12.88 2.85
CA PHE A 179 29.07 -11.48 3.08
C PHE A 179 29.79 -11.22 4.42
N LEU A 180 29.97 -12.24 5.26
CA LEU A 180 30.75 -12.15 6.48
C LEU A 180 32.28 -12.32 6.24
N ASP A 181 32.67 -12.62 5.01
CA ASP A 181 34.09 -12.65 4.63
C ASP A 181 34.72 -11.27 4.86
N PRO A 182 35.90 -11.18 5.51
CA PRO A 182 36.59 -9.91 5.76
C PRO A 182 36.79 -9.01 4.55
N LYS A 183 36.82 -9.56 3.32
CA LYS A 183 36.92 -8.78 2.08
C LYS A 183 35.75 -7.79 1.88
N TRP A 184 34.62 -8.00 2.55
CA TRP A 184 33.46 -7.14 2.49
C TRP A 184 33.49 -6.02 3.54
N LYS A 185 34.43 -5.99 4.46
CA LYS A 185 34.55 -4.92 5.46
C LYS A 185 34.70 -3.56 4.79
N GLY A 186 33.82 -2.62 5.15
CA GLY A 186 33.80 -1.27 4.57
C GLY A 186 33.22 -1.19 3.16
N ARG A 187 32.64 -2.30 2.63
CA ARG A 187 32.07 -2.37 1.29
C ARG A 187 30.56 -2.63 1.30
N ILE A 188 29.98 -2.87 2.47
CA ILE A 188 28.56 -3.14 2.66
C ILE A 188 27.88 -1.89 3.17
N SER A 189 26.74 -1.56 2.57
CA SER A 189 25.80 -0.54 3.06
C SER A 189 24.45 -1.17 3.35
N LEU A 190 23.75 -0.63 4.35
CA LEU A 190 22.41 -1.03 4.76
C LEU A 190 21.50 0.20 4.80
N GLU A 191 20.20 -0.01 4.62
CA GLU A 191 19.22 1.03 4.96
C GLU A 191 19.10 1.14 6.49
N ALA A 192 19.07 2.38 7.01
CA ALA A 192 19.17 2.62 8.46
C ALA A 192 17.97 2.12 9.28
N ASN A 193 16.83 1.86 8.66
CA ASN A 193 15.59 1.45 9.33
C ASN A 193 15.12 0.03 8.95
N ASP A 194 16.00 -0.82 8.38
CA ASP A 194 15.63 -2.16 7.87
C ASP A 194 15.51 -3.24 8.97
N SER A 195 15.04 -2.85 10.15
CA SER A 195 14.73 -3.79 11.23
C SER A 195 13.71 -4.87 10.82
N GLU A 196 12.81 -4.54 9.90
CA GLU A 196 11.84 -5.49 9.32
C GLU A 196 12.51 -6.58 8.49
N TRP A 197 13.46 -6.23 7.62
CA TRP A 197 14.26 -7.20 6.88
C TRP A 197 15.02 -8.13 7.84
N MET A 198 15.72 -7.55 8.83
CA MET A 198 16.41 -8.32 9.86
C MET A 198 15.48 -9.30 10.56
N GLY A 199 14.32 -8.82 11.03
CA GLY A 199 13.32 -9.66 11.69
C GLY A 199 12.82 -10.79 10.79
N GLY A 200 12.56 -10.50 9.51
CA GLY A 200 12.15 -11.48 8.52
C GLY A 200 13.18 -12.59 8.29
N VAL A 201 14.45 -12.23 8.17
CA VAL A 201 15.55 -13.20 8.03
C VAL A 201 15.71 -14.03 9.29
N ILE A 202 15.71 -13.41 10.49
CA ILE A 202 15.84 -14.11 11.77
C ILE A 202 14.66 -15.08 11.98
N ASN A 203 13.43 -14.65 11.71
CA ASN A 203 12.26 -15.52 11.86
C ASN A 203 12.29 -16.70 10.88
N THR A 204 12.85 -16.52 9.69
CA THR A 204 12.98 -17.59 8.70
C THR A 204 14.08 -18.60 9.06
N TRP A 205 15.24 -18.13 9.52
CA TRP A 205 16.38 -18.99 9.86
C TRP A 205 16.32 -19.57 11.27
N GLY A 206 15.48 -19.00 12.14
CA GLY A 206 15.47 -19.22 13.58
C GLY A 206 16.46 -18.31 14.32
N GLN A 207 16.16 -18.07 15.60
CA GLN A 207 16.85 -17.08 16.44
C GLN A 207 18.37 -17.29 16.48
N ALA A 208 18.83 -18.53 16.69
CA ALA A 208 20.28 -18.80 16.87
C ALA A 208 21.09 -18.38 15.64
N ARG A 209 20.71 -18.88 14.45
CA ARG A 209 21.44 -18.59 13.19
C ARG A 209 21.29 -17.13 12.78
N GLY A 210 20.07 -16.60 12.83
CA GLY A 210 19.81 -15.24 12.40
C GLY A 210 20.50 -14.21 13.29
N MET A 211 20.47 -14.38 14.60
CA MET A 211 21.16 -13.50 15.54
C MET A 211 22.66 -13.55 15.39
N ASP A 212 23.27 -14.75 15.20
CA ASP A 212 24.71 -14.87 14.96
C ASP A 212 25.12 -14.14 13.68
N PHE A 213 24.35 -14.30 12.59
CA PHE A 213 24.60 -13.60 11.34
C PHE A 213 24.60 -12.08 11.51
N PHE A 214 23.54 -11.49 12.07
CA PHE A 214 23.45 -10.03 12.18
C PHE A 214 24.46 -9.46 13.20
N ARG A 215 24.79 -10.18 14.26
CA ARG A 215 25.87 -9.80 15.16
C ARG A 215 27.22 -9.72 14.41
N ARG A 216 27.58 -10.75 13.66
CA ARG A 216 28.83 -10.78 12.87
C ARG A 216 28.82 -9.75 11.74
N LEU A 217 27.65 -9.51 11.10
CA LEU A 217 27.52 -8.46 10.11
C LEU A 217 27.77 -7.08 10.71
N SER A 218 27.30 -6.81 11.93
CA SER A 218 27.55 -5.54 12.61
C SER A 218 29.06 -5.31 12.94
N GLU A 219 29.81 -6.38 13.20
CA GLU A 219 31.26 -6.32 13.43
C GLU A 219 32.06 -5.85 12.17
N LEU A 220 31.49 -6.06 10.97
CA LEU A 220 32.04 -5.53 9.72
C LEU A 220 31.81 -4.02 9.56
N LYS A 221 31.02 -3.40 10.45
CA LYS A 221 30.69 -1.96 10.47
C LYS A 221 30.15 -1.48 9.12
N PRO A 222 29.02 -2.06 8.66
CA PRO A 222 28.41 -1.61 7.42
C PRO A 222 27.97 -0.14 7.53
N GLU A 223 28.00 0.58 6.41
CA GLU A 223 27.53 1.95 6.36
C GLU A 223 25.99 1.99 6.37
N LEU A 224 25.43 2.81 7.27
CA LEU A 224 23.99 3.03 7.34
C LEU A 224 23.58 4.27 6.54
N ARG A 225 22.57 4.14 5.68
CA ARG A 225 22.03 5.23 4.87
C ARG A 225 20.50 5.27 5.00
N LYS A 226 19.93 6.42 5.31
CA LYS A 226 18.49 6.55 5.50
C LYS A 226 17.77 6.73 4.16
N GLY A 227 16.96 5.75 3.79
CA GLY A 227 16.13 5.74 2.60
C GLY A 227 16.70 4.89 1.46
N HIS A 228 15.92 3.90 1.01
CA HIS A 228 16.30 2.99 -0.08
C HIS A 228 16.61 3.70 -1.41
N ILE A 229 15.99 4.86 -1.67
CA ILE A 229 16.29 5.66 -2.87
C ILE A 229 17.71 6.20 -2.79
N LEU A 230 18.10 6.82 -1.65
CA LEU A 230 19.45 7.32 -1.44
C LEU A 230 20.47 6.18 -1.48
N LEU A 231 20.19 5.07 -0.77
CA LEU A 231 21.06 3.91 -0.77
C LEU A 231 21.35 3.44 -2.21
N MET A 232 20.34 3.39 -3.07
CA MET A 232 20.51 2.98 -4.46
C MET A 232 21.27 4.01 -5.30
N GLN A 233 21.11 5.30 -5.03
CA GLN A 233 21.93 6.36 -5.66
C GLN A 233 23.41 6.22 -5.30
N LEU A 234 23.73 5.89 -4.05
CA LEU A 234 25.10 5.65 -3.60
C LEU A 234 25.70 4.39 -4.22
N VAL A 235 24.91 3.33 -4.40
CA VAL A 235 25.35 2.16 -5.18
C VAL A 235 25.63 2.57 -6.64
N ALA A 236 24.75 3.34 -7.27
CA ALA A 236 24.90 3.77 -8.65
C ALA A 236 26.12 4.70 -8.85
N SER A 237 26.39 5.61 -7.92
CA SER A 237 27.57 6.49 -7.96
C SER A 237 28.89 5.74 -7.69
N GLY A 238 28.82 4.57 -7.04
CA GLY A 238 29.97 3.80 -6.59
C GLY A 238 30.53 4.23 -5.23
N GLU A 239 29.79 5.03 -4.48
CA GLU A 239 30.10 5.32 -3.08
C GLU A 239 29.79 4.10 -2.18
N ALA A 240 28.81 3.29 -2.56
CA ALA A 240 28.55 1.99 -1.97
C ALA A 240 28.84 0.88 -2.99
N ASP A 241 29.61 -0.14 -2.61
CA ASP A 241 29.90 -1.26 -3.49
C ASP A 241 28.71 -2.23 -3.56
N VAL A 242 28.15 -2.57 -2.39
CA VAL A 242 27.06 -3.53 -2.21
C VAL A 242 26.07 -3.01 -1.18
N ALA A 243 24.79 -3.18 -1.43
CA ALA A 243 23.71 -2.93 -0.49
C ALA A 243 22.97 -4.24 -0.18
N LEU A 244 23.03 -4.70 1.08
CA LEU A 244 22.20 -5.81 1.56
C LEU A 244 20.84 -5.27 2.01
N GLY A 245 19.78 -6.04 1.80
CA GLY A 245 18.43 -5.61 2.13
C GLY A 245 17.92 -4.47 1.24
N ALA A 246 18.49 -4.26 0.05
CA ALA A 246 18.02 -3.26 -0.90
C ALA A 246 16.67 -3.64 -1.50
N TYR A 247 15.82 -2.66 -1.80
CA TYR A 247 14.58 -2.93 -2.52
C TYR A 247 14.85 -3.25 -3.99
N TYR A 248 14.37 -4.41 -4.44
CA TYR A 248 14.39 -4.83 -5.83
C TYR A 248 13.94 -3.72 -6.78
N ALA A 249 12.80 -3.09 -6.48
CA ALA A 249 12.22 -2.06 -7.35
C ALA A 249 13.18 -0.88 -7.61
N ASN A 250 13.96 -0.47 -6.61
CA ASN A 250 14.92 0.61 -6.75
C ASN A 250 16.13 0.18 -7.58
N ALA A 251 16.61 -1.05 -7.38
CA ALA A 251 17.71 -1.62 -8.16
C ALA A 251 17.30 -1.82 -9.63
N ALA A 252 16.16 -2.46 -9.88
CA ALA A 252 15.63 -2.70 -11.21
C ALA A 252 15.37 -1.38 -11.99
N SER A 253 14.72 -0.41 -11.36
CA SER A 253 14.47 0.89 -11.96
C SER A 253 15.77 1.66 -12.27
N THR A 254 16.79 1.56 -11.40
CA THR A 254 18.09 2.21 -11.64
C THR A 254 18.83 1.55 -12.80
N LYS A 255 18.81 0.21 -12.86
CA LYS A 255 19.37 -0.57 -13.98
C LYS A 255 18.67 -0.23 -15.30
N GLN A 256 17.33 -0.16 -15.32
CA GLN A 256 16.57 0.19 -16.53
C GLN A 256 16.90 1.58 -17.07
N ARG A 257 17.24 2.53 -16.20
CA ARG A 257 17.71 3.86 -16.60
C ARG A 257 19.18 3.91 -16.99
N GLY A 258 19.85 2.78 -17.15
CA GLY A 258 21.27 2.68 -17.54
C GLY A 258 22.27 2.94 -16.42
N GLY A 259 21.83 2.95 -15.16
CA GLY A 259 22.73 3.04 -14.01
C GLY A 259 23.59 1.78 -13.88
N PRO A 260 24.84 1.89 -13.40
CA PRO A 260 25.75 0.77 -13.23
C PRO A 260 25.39 -0.06 -11.98
N VAL A 261 24.16 -0.53 -11.92
CA VAL A 261 23.61 -1.30 -10.81
C VAL A 261 23.04 -2.60 -11.35
N ASP A 262 23.27 -3.69 -10.63
CA ASP A 262 22.54 -4.94 -10.80
C ASP A 262 22.16 -5.49 -9.43
N TRP A 263 21.35 -6.56 -9.42
CA TRP A 263 20.85 -7.17 -8.21
C TRP A 263 20.84 -8.69 -8.30
N VAL A 264 20.84 -9.32 -7.14
CA VAL A 264 20.69 -10.78 -7.01
C VAL A 264 19.75 -11.10 -5.85
N PRO A 265 18.94 -12.15 -5.99
CA PRO A 265 18.22 -12.73 -4.87
C PRO A 265 19.22 -13.54 -4.02
N VAL A 266 19.21 -13.31 -2.72
CA VAL A 266 19.95 -14.13 -1.74
C VAL A 266 18.93 -14.66 -0.75
N GLU A 267 18.87 -15.98 -0.59
CA GLU A 267 17.86 -16.61 0.27
C GLU A 267 18.19 -16.48 1.77
N PRO A 268 17.18 -16.17 2.59
CA PRO A 268 15.78 -15.98 2.25
C PRO A 268 15.52 -14.61 1.65
N VAL A 269 14.86 -14.58 0.48
CA VAL A 269 14.32 -13.34 -0.04
C VAL A 269 13.06 -13.00 0.75
N ILE A 270 13.08 -11.90 1.48
CA ILE A 270 11.89 -11.44 2.20
C ILE A 270 11.06 -10.58 1.26
N ALA A 271 9.77 -10.91 1.14
CA ALA A 271 8.79 -10.13 0.40
C ALA A 271 7.91 -9.34 1.35
N ARG A 272 7.83 -8.03 1.14
CA ARG A 272 7.01 -7.11 1.92
C ARG A 272 5.77 -6.72 1.11
N PRO A 273 4.55 -7.05 1.58
CA PRO A 273 3.33 -6.62 0.90
C PRO A 273 3.12 -5.12 1.08
N GLN A 274 2.61 -4.48 0.05
CA GLN A 274 1.98 -3.18 0.10
C GLN A 274 0.53 -3.38 -0.27
N GLY A 275 -0.37 -2.66 0.39
CA GLY A 275 -1.77 -3.00 0.34
C GLY A 275 -2.67 -1.83 -0.01
N ILE A 276 -3.82 -2.17 -0.55
CA ILE A 276 -4.92 -1.27 -0.86
C ILE A 276 -6.17 -1.68 -0.07
N GLY A 277 -6.88 -0.71 0.47
CA GLY A 277 -8.11 -0.91 1.22
C GLY A 277 -9.10 0.21 1.02
N ILE A 278 -10.37 -0.03 1.32
CA ILE A 278 -11.46 0.92 1.19
C ILE A 278 -11.80 1.45 2.57
N ALA A 279 -11.90 2.78 2.70
CA ALA A 279 -12.29 3.41 3.95
C ALA A 279 -13.69 2.95 4.39
N ARG A 280 -13.87 2.70 5.71
CA ARG A 280 -15.15 2.22 6.26
C ARG A 280 -16.34 3.11 5.91
N ASN A 281 -16.11 4.41 5.90
CA ASN A 281 -17.12 5.41 5.59
C ASN A 281 -16.76 6.18 4.30
N ALA A 282 -16.29 5.45 3.29
CA ALA A 282 -15.95 6.05 2.00
C ALA A 282 -17.14 6.84 1.44
N PRO A 283 -17.01 8.13 1.15
CA PRO A 283 -18.10 8.92 0.58
C PRO A 283 -18.58 8.40 -0.79
N ARG A 284 -17.68 7.72 -1.51
CA ARG A 284 -17.90 7.24 -2.89
C ARG A 284 -17.56 5.76 -3.00
N PRO A 285 -18.38 4.87 -2.40
CA PRO A 285 -18.02 3.46 -2.23
C PRO A 285 -17.95 2.69 -3.56
N HIS A 286 -18.72 3.09 -4.59
CA HIS A 286 -18.62 2.44 -5.90
C HIS A 286 -17.35 2.84 -6.64
N ALA A 287 -16.99 4.12 -6.63
CA ALA A 287 -15.75 4.60 -7.24
C ALA A 287 -14.52 4.03 -6.50
N ALA A 288 -14.59 3.91 -5.16
CA ALA A 288 -13.58 3.27 -4.35
C ALA A 288 -13.36 1.80 -4.73
N LEU A 289 -14.44 1.02 -4.84
CA LEU A 289 -14.36 -0.38 -5.22
C LEU A 289 -13.85 -0.54 -6.67
N LEU A 290 -14.32 0.32 -7.59
CA LEU A 290 -13.89 0.30 -8.99
C LEU A 290 -12.39 0.63 -9.12
N PHE A 291 -11.89 1.61 -8.36
CA PHE A 291 -10.47 1.95 -8.34
C PHE A 291 -9.63 0.80 -7.75
N THR A 292 -10.11 0.19 -6.68
CA THR A 292 -9.45 -0.96 -6.06
C THR A 292 -9.43 -2.17 -7.02
N ASP A 293 -10.52 -2.47 -7.71
CA ASP A 293 -10.57 -3.49 -8.75
C ASP A 293 -9.57 -3.19 -9.88
N PHE A 294 -9.49 -1.93 -10.31
CA PHE A 294 -8.53 -1.54 -11.34
C PHE A 294 -7.09 -1.78 -10.90
N MET A 295 -6.73 -1.40 -9.66
CA MET A 295 -5.39 -1.63 -9.11
C MET A 295 -5.01 -3.12 -9.06
N LEU A 296 -5.98 -4.00 -8.83
CA LEU A 296 -5.78 -5.45 -8.81
C LEU A 296 -5.89 -6.09 -10.20
N SER A 297 -6.37 -5.36 -11.21
CA SER A 297 -6.55 -5.88 -12.58
C SER A 297 -5.23 -6.20 -13.27
N PRO A 298 -5.22 -7.11 -14.26
CA PRO A 298 -4.03 -7.38 -15.07
C PRO A 298 -3.42 -6.14 -15.72
N GLN A 299 -4.25 -5.13 -16.06
CA GLN A 299 -3.78 -3.87 -16.64
C GLN A 299 -2.89 -3.10 -15.65
N ALA A 300 -3.38 -2.76 -14.46
CA ALA A 300 -2.61 -2.01 -13.47
C ALA A 300 -1.43 -2.83 -12.92
N GLN A 301 -1.62 -4.13 -12.72
CA GLN A 301 -0.55 -5.04 -12.29
C GLN A 301 0.57 -5.13 -13.35
N GLY A 302 0.23 -5.13 -14.64
CA GLY A 302 1.20 -5.04 -15.74
C GLY A 302 1.95 -3.70 -15.76
N MET A 303 1.26 -2.61 -15.48
CA MET A 303 1.89 -1.29 -15.34
C MET A 303 2.88 -1.26 -14.17
N LEU A 304 2.51 -1.79 -13.01
CA LEU A 304 3.41 -1.92 -11.85
C LEU A 304 4.65 -2.76 -12.19
N ALA A 305 4.46 -3.89 -12.87
CA ALA A 305 5.55 -4.75 -13.31
C ALA A 305 6.51 -4.01 -14.27
N SER A 306 5.98 -3.25 -15.24
CA SER A 306 6.79 -2.46 -16.18
C SER A 306 7.60 -1.35 -15.49
N MET A 307 7.14 -0.87 -14.35
CA MET A 307 7.85 0.10 -13.50
C MET A 307 8.83 -0.55 -12.52
N GLY A 308 9.08 -1.86 -12.64
CA GLY A 308 9.99 -2.60 -11.78
C GLY A 308 9.40 -2.95 -10.40
N ARG A 309 8.06 -2.92 -10.25
CA ARG A 309 7.40 -3.39 -9.03
C ARG A 309 7.05 -4.87 -9.14
N GLY A 310 7.10 -5.59 -8.03
CA GLY A 310 6.60 -6.95 -7.98
C GLY A 310 5.07 -6.95 -8.00
N PRO A 311 4.40 -7.43 -9.06
CA PRO A 311 2.95 -7.53 -9.05
C PRO A 311 2.50 -8.53 -7.99
N ALA A 312 1.40 -8.26 -7.31
CA ALA A 312 0.78 -9.22 -6.40
C ALA A 312 0.04 -10.33 -7.16
N SER A 313 -0.37 -10.05 -8.40
CA SER A 313 -1.14 -10.97 -9.25
C SER A 313 -0.26 -12.03 -9.92
N LYS A 314 -0.65 -13.30 -9.79
CA LYS A 314 -0.06 -14.44 -10.51
C LYS A 314 -0.31 -14.40 -12.03
N ALA A 315 -1.32 -13.66 -12.47
CA ALA A 315 -1.68 -13.52 -13.88
C ALA A 315 -0.67 -12.66 -14.65
N VAL A 316 0.17 -11.89 -13.96
CA VAL A 316 1.16 -10.99 -14.57
C VAL A 316 2.57 -11.51 -14.32
N LYS A 317 3.29 -11.77 -15.40
CA LYS A 317 4.71 -12.17 -15.34
C LYS A 317 5.62 -10.93 -15.21
N SER A 318 6.66 -11.06 -14.40
CA SER A 318 7.70 -10.06 -14.20
C SER A 318 9.02 -10.75 -13.83
N ASP A 319 10.10 -10.01 -13.71
CA ASP A 319 11.40 -10.55 -13.27
C ASP A 319 11.33 -11.17 -11.87
N THR A 320 10.32 -10.81 -11.07
CA THR A 320 10.13 -11.36 -9.73
C THR A 320 9.30 -12.65 -9.69
N THR A 321 8.70 -13.06 -10.81
CA THR A 321 7.83 -14.25 -10.87
C THR A 321 8.56 -15.54 -10.50
N ALA A 322 9.85 -15.64 -10.82
CA ALA A 322 10.67 -16.81 -10.52
C ALA A 322 11.32 -16.79 -9.12
N LEU A 323 11.14 -15.71 -8.34
CA LEU A 323 11.74 -15.60 -7.02
C LEU A 323 11.05 -16.55 -6.04
N LYS A 324 11.87 -17.33 -5.33
CA LYS A 324 11.44 -18.00 -4.10
C LYS A 324 11.56 -16.99 -2.97
N TYR A 325 10.46 -16.71 -2.30
CA TYR A 325 10.45 -15.71 -1.23
C TYR A 325 9.65 -16.19 0.00
N VAL A 326 9.91 -15.55 1.10
CA VAL A 326 9.12 -15.66 2.33
C VAL A 326 8.32 -14.36 2.48
N MET A 327 7.01 -14.48 2.57
CA MET A 327 6.16 -13.31 2.80
C MET A 327 6.30 -12.84 4.25
N SER A 328 6.70 -11.60 4.44
CA SER A 328 6.61 -10.98 5.75
C SER A 328 5.14 -10.85 6.16
N GLN A 329 4.85 -11.16 7.43
CA GLN A 329 3.49 -11.11 7.97
C GLN A 329 3.25 -9.74 8.61
N PRO A 330 2.42 -8.86 8.02
CA PRO A 330 2.24 -7.49 8.53
C PRO A 330 1.79 -7.39 9.98
N SER A 331 0.94 -8.33 10.41
CA SER A 331 0.51 -8.42 11.81
C SER A 331 1.67 -8.71 12.78
N VAL A 332 2.55 -9.65 12.40
CA VAL A 332 3.73 -10.03 13.22
C VAL A 332 4.73 -8.87 13.24
N ILE A 333 4.95 -8.21 12.09
CA ILE A 333 5.84 -7.05 12.01
C ILE A 333 5.33 -5.94 12.92
N LEU A 334 4.03 -5.65 12.89
CA LEU A 334 3.42 -4.62 13.72
C LEU A 334 3.54 -4.96 15.21
N ASP A 335 3.29 -6.22 15.59
CA ASP A 335 3.34 -6.66 16.98
C ASP A 335 4.77 -6.73 17.53
N GLU A 336 5.76 -7.00 16.69
CA GLU A 336 7.16 -7.14 17.07
C GLU A 336 8.02 -5.92 16.68
N ALA A 337 7.43 -4.82 16.20
CA ALA A 337 8.15 -3.67 15.67
C ALA A 337 9.22 -3.13 16.64
N ASP A 338 8.84 -2.90 17.90
CA ASP A 338 9.73 -2.37 18.93
C ASP A 338 10.90 -3.33 19.22
N LYS A 339 10.63 -4.64 19.28
CA LYS A 339 11.64 -5.68 19.50
C LYS A 339 12.73 -5.64 18.42
N TRP A 340 12.30 -5.57 17.14
CA TRP A 340 13.23 -5.56 16.01
C TRP A 340 13.95 -4.22 15.88
N LEU A 341 13.28 -3.12 16.15
CA LEU A 341 13.89 -1.80 16.17
C LEU A 341 14.99 -1.68 17.24
N GLN A 342 14.70 -2.07 18.48
CA GLN A 342 15.68 -2.07 19.58
C GLN A 342 16.88 -2.96 19.28
N LEU A 343 16.65 -4.14 18.70
CA LEU A 343 17.73 -5.03 18.31
C LEU A 343 18.59 -4.42 17.19
N TRP A 344 17.96 -3.81 16.18
CA TRP A 344 18.65 -3.12 15.09
C TRP A 344 19.51 -1.97 15.60
N GLU A 345 18.94 -1.11 16.43
CA GLU A 345 19.65 0.02 17.04
C GLU A 345 20.87 -0.44 17.88
N LYS A 346 20.68 -1.49 18.69
CA LYS A 346 21.75 -2.08 19.47
C LYS A 346 22.90 -2.62 18.61
N LEU A 347 22.58 -3.32 17.52
CA LEU A 347 23.59 -3.96 16.66
C LEU A 347 24.31 -2.96 15.76
N PHE A 348 23.59 -2.00 15.18
CA PHE A 348 24.13 -1.17 14.10
C PHE A 348 24.30 0.31 14.46
N MET A 349 23.60 0.82 15.48
CA MET A 349 23.65 2.25 15.85
C MET A 349 24.33 2.51 17.20
N GLY A 350 24.66 1.45 17.97
CA GLY A 350 25.33 1.60 19.27
C GLY A 350 24.46 2.28 20.35
N LYS A 351 23.14 2.14 20.26
CA LYS A 351 22.18 2.71 21.21
C LYS A 351 21.69 1.67 22.21
#